data_17b9bfdbcdcf61b201ebfc2712c0ef2e
#
_entry.id   17b9bfdbcdcf61b201ebfc2712c0ef2e
#
_cell.length_a   1.000
_cell.length_b   1.000
_cell.length_c   1.000
_cell.angle_alpha   90.00
_cell.angle_beta   90.00
_cell.angle_gamma   90.00
#
_symmetry.space_group_name_H-M   'P 1'
#
loop_
_entity.id
_entity.type
_entity.pdbx_description
1 polymer ?
#
loop_
_entity_poly.entity_id
_entity_poly.type
_entity_poly.pdbx_seq_one_letter_code
_entity_poly.pdbx_strand_id
1 'polypeptide(L)'
;EFDFQGRRTTPTDRLLIGARTIIAGREVQLLNTHLLAFFMLGSSSTRNPFQRRMVAEQLEAAKGPMLLAGDFNVSGHASLVAEFAARGFRTVQDMRPTWRRRPYVLDHIFHNNHLRCVAHRVEPTPASDHLVLAADFEFA
;
A
#
# COMPACT_ATOMS: atom_id res chain seq x y z
N GLU A 1 -14.68 -12.11 9.90
CA GLU A 1 -14.55 -12.27 11.35
C GLU A 1 -13.22 -12.92 11.69
N PHE A 2 -12.62 -12.53 12.78
CA PHE A 2 -11.42 -13.14 13.34
C PHE A 2 -11.50 -13.19 14.86
N ASP A 3 -10.75 -14.09 15.47
CA ASP A 3 -10.67 -14.18 16.94
C ASP A 3 -9.67 -13.16 17.46
N PHE A 4 -10.11 -12.31 18.37
CA PHE A 4 -9.27 -11.36 19.08
C PHE A 4 -9.50 -11.51 20.59
N GLN A 5 -8.49 -12.01 21.29
CA GLN A 5 -8.54 -12.24 22.74
C GLN A 5 -9.75 -13.12 23.17
N GLY A 6 -10.03 -14.18 22.41
CA GLY A 6 -11.14 -15.10 22.66
C GLY A 6 -12.52 -14.55 22.29
N ARG A 7 -12.60 -13.45 21.56
CA ARG A 7 -13.86 -12.88 21.04
C ARG A 7 -13.86 -12.84 19.52
N ARG A 8 -14.95 -13.30 18.92
CA ARG A 8 -15.18 -13.07 17.49
C ARG A 8 -15.37 -11.58 17.23
N THR A 9 -14.55 -11.05 16.36
CA THR A 9 -14.51 -9.62 16.05
C THR A 9 -14.60 -9.45 14.55
N THR A 10 -15.41 -8.50 14.10
CA THR A 10 -15.43 -8.09 12.69
C THR A 10 -14.37 -7.02 12.47
N PRO A 11 -13.53 -7.16 11.44
CA PRO A 11 -12.59 -6.10 11.09
C PRO A 11 -13.31 -4.79 10.83
N THR A 12 -12.70 -3.69 11.24
CA THR A 12 -13.18 -2.35 10.88
C THR A 12 -13.18 -2.19 9.37
N ASP A 13 -14.25 -1.62 8.82
CA ASP A 13 -14.31 -1.25 7.41
C ASP A 13 -13.18 -0.27 7.07
N ARG A 14 -12.61 -0.47 5.90
CA ARG A 14 -11.54 0.36 5.35
C ARG A 14 -11.93 0.83 3.97
N LEU A 15 -11.39 1.97 3.57
CA LEU A 15 -11.66 2.55 2.27
C LEU A 15 -10.50 2.31 1.31
N LEU A 16 -10.85 2.04 0.07
CA LEU A 16 -9.98 2.20 -1.08
C LEU A 16 -10.56 3.33 -1.93
N ILE A 17 -9.84 4.45 -2.01
CA ILE A 17 -10.26 5.64 -2.74
C ILE A 17 -9.54 5.65 -4.07
N GLY A 18 -10.28 5.87 -5.16
CA GLY A 18 -9.75 5.99 -6.50
C GLY A 18 -10.03 7.37 -7.09
N ALA A 19 -9.05 7.89 -7.83
CA ALA A 19 -9.19 9.08 -8.65
C ALA A 19 -8.55 8.86 -10.02
N ARG A 20 -8.98 9.61 -11.01
CA ARG A 20 -8.37 9.67 -12.34
C ARG A 20 -7.98 11.11 -12.64
N THR A 21 -6.82 11.29 -13.22
CA THR A 21 -6.31 12.59 -13.62
C THR A 21 -5.62 12.51 -14.97
N ILE A 22 -5.46 13.64 -15.64
CA ILE A 22 -4.72 13.74 -16.90
C ILE A 22 -3.39 14.41 -16.62
N ILE A 23 -2.29 13.72 -16.93
CA ILE A 23 -0.92 14.22 -16.81
C ILE A 23 -0.26 14.09 -18.17
N ALA A 24 0.22 15.19 -18.73
CA ALA A 24 0.83 15.23 -20.07
C ALA A 24 -0.02 14.53 -21.15
N GLY A 25 -1.34 14.72 -21.11
CA GLY A 25 -2.28 14.15 -22.07
C GLY A 25 -2.61 12.67 -21.86
N ARG A 26 -2.10 12.02 -20.82
CA ARG A 26 -2.37 10.61 -20.48
C ARG A 26 -3.20 10.51 -19.21
N GLU A 27 -4.22 9.64 -19.24
CA GLU A 27 -4.98 9.33 -18.03
C GLU A 27 -4.10 8.51 -17.08
N VAL A 28 -4.04 8.93 -15.81
CA VAL A 28 -3.37 8.22 -14.72
C VAL A 28 -4.41 7.92 -13.65
N GLN A 29 -4.47 6.66 -13.24
CA GLN A 29 -5.30 6.23 -12.13
C GLN A 29 -4.50 6.28 -10.83
N LEU A 30 -5.09 6.90 -9.81
CA LEU A 30 -4.53 7.03 -8.47
C LEU A 30 -5.41 6.27 -7.50
N LEU A 31 -4.84 5.36 -6.73
CA LEU A 31 -5.51 4.65 -5.65
C LEU A 31 -4.85 4.97 -4.32
N ASN A 32 -5.64 5.09 -3.28
CA ASN A 32 -5.15 5.24 -1.92
C ASN A 32 -5.93 4.36 -0.96
N THR A 33 -5.24 3.74 -0.01
CA THR A 33 -5.86 2.89 1.00
C THR A 33 -5.17 2.99 2.35
N HIS A 34 -5.90 2.64 3.40
CA HIS A 34 -5.35 2.44 4.74
C HIS A 34 -5.94 1.14 5.28
N LEU A 35 -5.15 0.06 5.27
CA LEU A 35 -5.61 -1.26 5.70
C LEU A 35 -5.57 -1.43 7.21
N LEU A 36 -6.24 -2.46 7.70
CA LEU A 36 -6.28 -2.76 9.14
C LEU A 36 -4.93 -3.32 9.62
N ALA A 37 -4.45 -2.80 10.75
CA ALA A 37 -3.23 -3.24 11.41
C ALA A 37 -3.47 -4.57 12.18
N PHE A 38 -3.61 -5.69 11.46
CA PHE A 38 -3.84 -7.01 12.06
C PHE A 38 -2.76 -7.41 13.07
N PHE A 39 -1.51 -6.95 12.89
CA PHE A 39 -0.44 -7.24 13.83
C PHE A 39 -0.67 -6.63 15.22
N MET A 40 -1.41 -5.51 15.30
CA MET A 40 -1.81 -4.92 16.58
C MET A 40 -2.91 -5.74 17.27
N LEU A 41 -3.59 -6.61 16.52
CA LEU A 41 -4.65 -7.49 16.99
C LEU A 41 -4.15 -8.95 17.18
N GLY A 42 -2.84 -9.16 17.20
CA GLY A 42 -2.25 -10.50 17.34
C GLY A 42 -2.46 -11.42 16.14
N SER A 43 -2.74 -10.85 14.96
CA SER A 43 -3.00 -11.57 13.72
C SER A 43 -2.15 -11.04 12.56
N SER A 44 -2.46 -11.41 11.32
CA SER A 44 -1.78 -10.91 10.13
C SER A 44 -2.76 -10.75 8.96
N SER A 45 -2.41 -9.88 8.02
CA SER A 45 -3.16 -9.74 6.76
C SER A 45 -3.08 -11.00 5.88
N THR A 46 -2.10 -11.88 6.10
CA THR A 46 -2.01 -13.17 5.42
C THR A 46 -3.09 -14.14 5.92
N ARG A 47 -3.36 -14.13 7.23
CA ARG A 47 -4.46 -14.92 7.82
C ARG A 47 -5.83 -14.30 7.54
N ASN A 48 -5.89 -13.00 7.29
CA ASN A 48 -7.11 -12.23 7.03
C ASN A 48 -6.98 -11.48 5.69
N PRO A 49 -6.97 -12.19 4.56
CA PRO A 49 -6.55 -11.63 3.27
C PRO A 49 -7.62 -10.77 2.58
N PHE A 50 -8.81 -10.64 3.14
CA PHE A 50 -9.96 -10.01 2.47
C PHE A 50 -9.64 -8.60 1.96
N GLN A 51 -9.12 -7.72 2.83
CA GLN A 51 -8.81 -6.34 2.43
C GLN A 51 -7.69 -6.27 1.38
N ARG A 52 -6.63 -7.07 1.54
CA ARG A 52 -5.56 -7.17 0.54
C ARG A 52 -6.06 -7.68 -0.81
N ARG A 53 -6.94 -8.67 -0.79
CA ARG A 53 -7.53 -9.25 -2.01
C ARG A 53 -8.35 -8.20 -2.77
N MET A 54 -9.18 -7.42 -2.08
CA MET A 54 -9.94 -6.35 -2.71
C MET A 54 -9.04 -5.30 -3.37
N VAL A 55 -7.92 -4.95 -2.74
CA VAL A 55 -6.92 -4.07 -3.37
C VAL A 55 -6.31 -4.74 -4.59
N ALA A 56 -5.89 -5.99 -4.47
CA ALA A 56 -5.28 -6.76 -5.56
C ALA A 56 -6.19 -6.88 -6.80
N GLU A 57 -7.49 -7.04 -6.60
CA GLU A 57 -8.50 -7.08 -7.69
C GLU A 57 -8.52 -5.75 -8.47
N GLN A 58 -8.35 -4.61 -7.79
CA GLN A 58 -8.24 -3.30 -8.46
C GLN A 58 -6.95 -3.18 -9.28
N LEU A 59 -5.85 -3.76 -8.81
CA LEU A 59 -4.59 -3.78 -9.56
C LEU A 59 -4.71 -4.62 -10.83
N GLU A 60 -5.40 -5.75 -10.78
CA GLU A 60 -5.65 -6.62 -11.94
C GLU A 60 -6.53 -5.94 -13.00
N ALA A 61 -7.40 -5.02 -12.60
CA ALA A 61 -8.26 -4.25 -13.49
C ALA A 61 -7.54 -3.08 -14.19
N ALA A 62 -6.28 -2.80 -13.86
CA ALA A 62 -5.52 -1.69 -14.42
C ALA A 62 -5.31 -1.82 -15.93
N LYS A 63 -5.69 -0.79 -16.71
CA LYS A 63 -5.53 -0.76 -18.16
C LYS A 63 -4.50 0.26 -18.66
N GLY A 64 -3.98 1.09 -17.77
CA GLY A 64 -3.04 2.17 -18.07
C GLY A 64 -2.19 2.53 -16.88
N PRO A 65 -1.52 3.69 -16.90
CA PRO A 65 -0.70 4.16 -15.78
C PRO A 65 -1.49 4.19 -14.48
N MET A 66 -0.96 3.52 -13.44
CA MET A 66 -1.60 3.46 -12.13
C MET A 66 -0.58 3.58 -11.02
N LEU A 67 -0.94 4.37 -10.01
CA LEU A 67 -0.27 4.46 -8.72
C LEU A 67 -1.22 3.99 -7.61
N LEU A 68 -0.71 3.22 -6.68
CA LEU A 68 -1.40 2.85 -5.44
C LEU A 68 -0.53 3.24 -4.26
N ALA A 69 -1.01 4.14 -3.42
CA ALA A 69 -0.31 4.59 -2.23
C ALA A 69 -1.11 4.30 -0.96
N GLY A 70 -0.44 4.26 0.19
CA GLY A 70 -1.10 4.19 1.48
C GLY A 70 -0.34 3.46 2.56
N ASP A 71 -0.96 3.42 3.74
CA ASP A 71 -0.56 2.58 4.85
C ASP A 71 -1.23 1.21 4.73
N PHE A 72 -0.44 0.22 4.35
CA PHE A 72 -0.92 -1.16 4.18
C PHE A 72 -0.97 -1.93 5.49
N ASN A 73 -0.35 -1.42 6.55
CA ASN A 73 -0.34 -2.05 7.86
C ASN A 73 0.09 -3.54 7.86
N VAL A 74 1.03 -3.89 6.98
CA VAL A 74 1.55 -5.26 6.86
C VAL A 74 2.96 -5.33 7.45
N SER A 75 3.09 -5.79 8.69
CA SER A 75 4.39 -5.92 9.36
C SER A 75 5.36 -6.85 8.63
N GLY A 76 4.85 -7.89 7.95
CA GLY A 76 5.60 -8.78 7.06
C GLY A 76 5.48 -8.31 5.60
N HIS A 77 5.93 -7.11 5.27
CA HIS A 77 5.73 -6.44 3.98
C HIS A 77 6.21 -7.24 2.76
N ALA A 78 7.19 -8.13 2.90
CA ALA A 78 7.69 -8.95 1.79
C ALA A 78 6.57 -9.76 1.09
N SER A 79 5.60 -10.27 1.86
CA SER A 79 4.46 -11.00 1.31
C SER A 79 3.52 -10.11 0.49
N LEU A 80 3.34 -8.86 0.90
CA LEU A 80 2.56 -7.86 0.17
C LEU A 80 3.26 -7.48 -1.13
N VAL A 81 4.56 -7.18 -1.05
CA VAL A 81 5.37 -6.81 -2.22
C VAL A 81 5.38 -7.93 -3.25
N ALA A 82 5.58 -9.18 -2.83
CA ALA A 82 5.54 -10.33 -3.73
C ALA A 82 4.16 -10.53 -4.39
N GLU A 83 3.09 -10.36 -3.62
CA GLU A 83 1.72 -10.49 -4.13
C GLU A 83 1.41 -9.43 -5.20
N PHE A 84 1.81 -8.17 -4.99
CA PHE A 84 1.55 -7.10 -5.95
C PHE A 84 2.52 -7.14 -7.12
N ALA A 85 3.76 -7.61 -6.92
CA ALA A 85 4.72 -7.87 -8.00
C ALA A 85 4.21 -8.91 -9.00
N ALA A 86 3.56 -9.97 -8.52
CA ALA A 86 2.92 -10.97 -9.37
C ALA A 86 1.80 -10.39 -10.26
N ARG A 87 1.29 -9.20 -9.95
CA ARG A 87 0.31 -8.43 -10.71
C ARG A 87 0.91 -7.30 -11.54
N GLY A 88 2.23 -7.26 -11.64
CA GLY A 88 2.96 -6.24 -12.41
C GLY A 88 3.14 -4.90 -11.68
N PHE A 89 2.98 -4.86 -10.36
CA PHE A 89 3.18 -3.65 -9.56
C PHE A 89 4.45 -3.74 -8.71
N ARG A 90 5.25 -2.69 -8.75
CA ARG A 90 6.50 -2.56 -7.99
C ARG A 90 6.35 -1.48 -6.94
N THR A 91 6.91 -1.71 -5.76
CA THR A 91 7.01 -0.67 -4.74
C THR A 91 8.24 0.20 -4.97
N VAL A 92 8.11 1.50 -4.66
CA VAL A 92 9.26 2.42 -4.64
C VAL A 92 10.09 2.28 -3.36
N GLN A 93 9.61 1.52 -2.38
CA GLN A 93 10.25 1.36 -1.08
C GLN A 93 11.62 0.68 -1.19
N ASP A 94 12.61 1.27 -0.50
CA ASP A 94 13.94 0.71 -0.28
C ASP A 94 14.04 -0.09 1.03
N MET A 95 12.90 -0.53 1.56
CA MET A 95 12.74 -1.28 2.81
C MET A 95 13.12 -0.49 4.06
N ARG A 96 13.14 0.82 3.99
CA ARG A 96 13.33 1.71 5.13
C ARG A 96 12.05 1.77 5.96
N PRO A 97 12.11 1.55 7.31
CA PRO A 97 10.92 1.66 8.15
C PRO A 97 10.20 3.00 7.98
N THR A 98 8.88 2.96 7.94
CA THR A 98 8.04 4.15 7.79
C THR A 98 7.28 4.50 9.07
N TRP A 99 7.33 3.64 10.11
CA TRP A 99 6.69 3.87 11.39
C TRP A 99 7.71 3.98 12.53
N ARG A 100 7.62 5.04 13.34
CA ARG A 100 8.61 5.34 14.38
C ARG A 100 8.57 4.40 15.58
N ARG A 101 7.42 3.72 15.81
CA ARG A 101 7.24 2.86 17.00
C ARG A 101 7.80 1.46 16.84
N ARG A 102 7.98 1.01 15.60
CA ARG A 102 8.50 -0.31 15.26
C ARG A 102 9.25 -0.24 13.92
N PRO A 103 10.23 -1.11 13.68
CA PRO A 103 10.98 -1.12 12.42
C PRO A 103 10.17 -1.77 11.28
N TYR A 104 8.92 -1.32 11.08
CA TYR A 104 8.04 -1.84 10.06
C TYR A 104 7.97 -0.90 8.86
N VAL A 105 7.96 -1.50 7.69
CA VAL A 105 7.71 -0.84 6.40
C VAL A 105 6.21 -0.97 6.13
N LEU A 106 5.43 -0.02 6.60
CA LEU A 106 3.96 -0.07 6.52
C LEU A 106 3.40 0.71 5.33
N ASP A 107 4.09 1.78 4.95
CA ASP A 107 3.67 2.68 3.89
C ASP A 107 4.38 2.34 2.58
N HIS A 108 3.61 2.27 1.51
CA HIS A 108 4.13 1.97 0.18
C HIS A 108 3.51 2.89 -0.86
N ILE A 109 4.27 3.12 -1.93
CA ILE A 109 3.75 3.59 -3.21
C ILE A 109 4.10 2.51 -4.23
N PHE A 110 3.07 1.90 -4.82
CA PHE A 110 3.20 0.92 -5.89
C PHE A 110 2.88 1.58 -7.23
N HIS A 111 3.57 1.16 -8.27
CA HIS A 111 3.33 1.58 -9.64
C HIS A 111 3.41 0.40 -10.59
N ASN A 112 2.71 0.47 -11.71
CA ASN A 112 2.82 -0.53 -12.76
C ASN A 112 3.89 -0.13 -13.81
N ASN A 113 4.07 -0.96 -14.83
CA ASN A 113 5.09 -0.81 -15.86
C ASN A 113 4.87 0.36 -16.84
N HIS A 114 3.73 1.05 -16.77
CA HIS A 114 3.49 2.29 -17.52
C HIS A 114 4.17 3.51 -16.91
N LEU A 115 4.71 3.35 -15.70
CA LEU A 115 5.39 4.39 -14.94
C LEU A 115 6.76 3.88 -14.48
N ARG A 116 7.74 4.78 -14.45
CA ARG A 116 9.07 4.56 -13.89
C ARG A 116 9.29 5.50 -12.72
N CYS A 117 9.63 4.98 -11.56
CA CYS A 117 10.09 5.80 -10.44
C CYS A 117 11.49 6.31 -10.72
N VAL A 118 11.68 7.62 -10.72
CA VAL A 118 12.97 8.28 -11.00
C VAL A 118 13.66 8.74 -9.73
N ALA A 119 12.89 9.01 -8.67
CA ALA A 119 13.43 9.31 -7.35
C ALA A 119 12.39 8.94 -6.27
N HIS A 120 12.85 8.60 -5.08
CA HIS A 120 12.01 8.46 -3.91
C HIS A 120 12.78 8.85 -2.65
N ARG A 121 12.06 9.18 -1.59
CA ARG A 121 12.63 9.49 -0.28
C ARG A 121 11.68 9.12 0.84
N VAL A 122 12.27 8.78 1.99
CA VAL A 122 11.56 8.55 3.25
C VAL A 122 12.11 9.56 4.26
N GLU A 123 11.27 10.46 4.74
CA GLU A 123 11.68 11.59 5.57
C GLU A 123 10.83 11.70 6.84
N PRO A 124 11.45 12.05 7.98
CA PRO A 124 10.70 12.30 9.20
C PRO A 124 9.85 13.57 9.08
N THR A 125 8.69 13.58 9.75
CA THR A 125 7.83 14.76 9.90
C THR A 125 7.41 14.91 11.36
N PRO A 126 7.30 16.14 11.91
CA PRO A 126 6.76 16.33 13.24
C PRO A 126 5.23 16.11 13.32
N ALA A 127 4.55 16.05 12.18
CA ALA A 127 3.09 15.98 12.09
C ALA A 127 2.52 14.57 12.26
N SER A 128 3.37 13.51 12.24
CA SER A 128 2.92 12.12 12.31
C SER A 128 3.96 11.23 12.98
N ASP A 129 3.53 10.09 13.51
CA ASP A 129 4.40 8.99 13.92
C ASP A 129 4.80 8.09 12.72
N HIS A 130 4.24 8.33 11.53
CA HIS A 130 4.76 7.81 10.27
C HIS A 130 5.76 8.79 9.62
N LEU A 131 6.68 8.23 8.85
CA LEU A 131 7.57 8.99 7.99
C LEU A 131 6.86 9.29 6.66
N VAL A 132 7.19 10.41 6.05
CA VAL A 132 6.70 10.75 4.72
C VAL A 132 7.44 9.89 3.68
N LEU A 133 6.69 9.15 2.89
CA LEU A 133 7.19 8.51 1.69
C LEU A 133 6.76 9.35 0.48
N ALA A 134 7.73 9.82 -0.29
CA ALA A 134 7.48 10.57 -1.53
C ALA A 134 8.26 9.95 -2.69
N ALA A 135 7.70 10.06 -3.89
CA ALA A 135 8.33 9.55 -5.10
C ALA A 135 7.99 10.40 -6.31
N ASP A 136 8.94 10.49 -7.23
CA ASP A 136 8.80 11.14 -8.52
C ASP A 136 8.73 10.08 -9.63
N PHE A 137 7.83 10.29 -10.59
CA PHE A 137 7.59 9.34 -11.67
C PHE A 137 7.65 10.01 -13.02
N GLU A 138 8.04 9.23 -14.02
CA GLU A 138 7.84 9.56 -15.43
C GLU A 138 7.12 8.43 -16.15
N PHE A 139 6.53 8.72 -17.28
CA PHE A 139 5.96 7.68 -18.14
C PHE A 139 7.06 6.81 -18.74
N ALA A 140 6.85 5.50 -18.70
CA ALA A 140 7.73 4.53 -19.33
C ALA A 140 7.49 4.43 -20.84
#